data_7bd7685f0186021d8f2e0cb6b4199c34
#
_entry.id   7bd7685f0186021d8f2e0cb6b4199c34
#
_cell.length_a   1.000
_cell.length_b   1.000
_cell.length_c   1.000
_cell.angle_alpha   90.00
_cell.angle_beta   90.00
_cell.angle_gamma   90.00
#
_symmetry.space_group_name_H-M   'P 1'
#
loop_
_entity.id
_entity.type
_entity.pdbx_description
1 polymer ?
#
loop_
_entity_poly.entity_id
_entity_poly.type
_entity_poly.pdbx_seq_one_letter_code
_entity_poly.pdbx_strand_id
1 'polypeptide(L)' 'MCEKCVELDGKISRYRQLTYKVTDQRTLDGIQKLIAQMQAEKTAIHLDQKQ' A
#
# COMPACT_ATOMS: atom_id res chain seq x y z
N MET A 1 14.79 -8.27 -7.54
CA MET A 1 13.74 -7.48 -6.97
C MET A 1 12.58 -7.31 -7.92
N CYS A 2 11.39 -7.26 -7.42
CA CYS A 2 10.20 -7.19 -8.25
C CYS A 2 9.85 -5.74 -8.54
N GLU A 3 9.72 -5.40 -9.80
CA GLU A 3 9.36 -4.04 -10.18
C GLU A 3 8.01 -3.64 -9.61
N LYS A 4 7.06 -4.57 -9.64
CA LYS A 4 5.74 -4.29 -9.11
C LYS A 4 5.78 -4.06 -7.62
N CYS A 5 6.62 -4.80 -6.93
CA CYS A 5 6.77 -4.60 -5.49
C CYS A 5 7.29 -3.20 -5.19
N VAL A 6 8.24 -2.74 -5.98
CA VAL A 6 8.78 -1.39 -5.79
C VAL A 6 7.71 -0.35 -6.05
N GLU A 7 6.92 -0.54 -7.10
CA GLU A 7 5.83 0.39 -7.38
C GLU A 7 4.81 0.41 -6.25
N LEU A 8 4.43 -0.77 -5.78
CA LEU A 8 3.45 -0.85 -4.70
C LEU A 8 4.00 -0.22 -3.44
N ASP A 9 5.26 -0.48 -3.13
CA ASP A 9 5.88 0.13 -1.97
C ASP A 9 5.86 1.65 -2.06
N GLY A 10 6.13 2.18 -3.24
CA GLY A 10 6.08 3.61 -3.44
C GLY A 10 4.70 4.18 -3.20
N LYS A 11 3.67 3.50 -3.70
CA LYS A 11 2.30 3.94 -3.48
C LYS A 11 1.94 3.87 -2.01
N ILE A 12 2.29 2.76 -1.36
CA ILE A 12 1.99 2.60 0.06
C ILE A 12 2.64 3.71 0.86
N SER A 13 3.89 4.01 0.56
CA SER A 13 4.60 5.07 1.27
C SER A 13 3.91 6.41 1.09
N ARG A 14 3.48 6.72 -0.12
CA ARG A 14 2.78 7.97 -0.40
C ARG A 14 1.48 8.06 0.40
N TYR A 15 0.72 6.98 0.38
CA TYR A 15 -0.56 6.98 1.09
C TYR A 15 -0.36 7.08 2.59
N ARG A 16 0.68 6.47 3.11
CA ARG A 16 0.98 6.60 4.52
C ARG A 16 1.29 8.04 4.89
N GLN A 17 2.05 8.72 4.05
CA GLN A 17 2.33 10.13 4.28
C GLN A 17 1.06 10.95 4.26
N LEU A 18 0.13 10.60 3.39
CA LEU A 18 -1.15 11.29 3.34
C LEU A 18 -1.92 11.13 4.64
N THR A 19 -1.84 9.97 5.27
CA THR A 19 -2.58 9.76 6.51
C THR A 19 -2.10 10.69 7.62
N TYR A 20 -0.86 11.12 7.58
CA TYR A 20 -0.36 12.06 8.59
C TYR A 20 -0.93 13.45 8.39
N LYS A 21 -1.32 13.79 7.17
CA LYS A 21 -1.82 15.11 6.87
C LYS A 21 -3.33 15.18 6.95
N VAL A 22 -4.00 14.05 6.80
CA VAL A 22 -5.45 14.02 6.79
C VAL A 22 -5.97 13.86 8.20
N THR A 23 -6.93 14.71 8.55
CA THR A 23 -7.57 14.64 9.87
C THR A 23 -8.97 14.06 9.78
N ASP A 24 -9.48 13.85 8.57
CA ASP A 24 -10.82 13.34 8.37
C ASP A 24 -10.84 11.82 8.47
N GLN A 25 -11.68 11.32 9.37
CA GLN A 25 -11.73 9.90 9.65
C GLN A 25 -12.15 9.08 8.42
N ARG A 26 -13.11 9.60 7.67
CA ARG A 26 -13.59 8.90 6.48
C ARG A 26 -12.49 8.75 5.45
N THR A 27 -11.76 9.82 5.22
CA THR A 27 -10.67 9.79 4.26
C THR A 27 -9.57 8.85 4.74
N LEU A 28 -9.27 8.89 6.04
CA LEU A 28 -8.28 7.98 6.60
C LEU A 28 -8.69 6.53 6.39
N ASP A 29 -9.94 6.23 6.62
CA ASP A 29 -10.44 4.87 6.41
C ASP A 29 -10.23 4.42 4.98
N GLY A 30 -10.59 5.30 4.04
CA GLY A 30 -10.41 4.97 2.63
C GLY A 30 -8.97 4.74 2.27
N ILE A 31 -8.08 5.59 2.76
CA ILE A 31 -6.66 5.46 2.47
C ILE A 31 -6.11 4.17 3.07
N GLN A 32 -6.51 3.88 4.30
CA GLN A 32 -6.04 2.66 4.96
C GLN A 32 -6.50 1.41 4.22
N LYS A 33 -7.72 1.44 3.69
CA LYS A 33 -8.22 0.31 2.91
C LYS A 33 -7.39 0.13 1.65
N LEU A 34 -7.03 1.22 1.00
CA LEU A 34 -6.20 1.14 -0.19
C LEU A 34 -4.82 0.58 0.15
N ILE A 35 -4.27 1.02 1.25
CA ILE A 35 -2.97 0.52 1.68
C ILE A 35 -3.05 -0.98 1.93
N ALA A 36 -4.11 -1.43 2.60
CA ALA A 36 -4.28 -2.85 2.88
C ALA A 36 -4.39 -3.65 1.59
N GLN A 37 -5.12 -3.13 0.62
CA GLN A 37 -5.24 -3.81 -0.67
C GLN A 37 -3.90 -3.91 -1.37
N MET A 38 -3.14 -2.85 -1.35
CA MET A 38 -1.83 -2.87 -2.00
C MET A 38 -0.87 -3.82 -1.29
N GLN A 39 -0.95 -3.89 0.02
CA GLN A 39 -0.13 -4.83 0.76
C GLN A 39 -0.52 -6.27 0.44
N ALA A 40 -1.81 -6.52 0.28
CA ALA A 40 -2.28 -7.85 -0.10
C ALA A 40 -1.79 -8.23 -1.49
N GLU A 41 -1.83 -7.28 -2.42
CA GLU A 41 -1.33 -7.53 -3.76
C GLU A 41 0.17 -7.82 -3.73
N LYS A 42 0.89 -7.06 -2.94
CA LYS A 42 2.32 -7.26 -2.81
C LYS A 42 2.62 -8.65 -2.27
N THR A 43 1.88 -9.06 -1.26
CA THR A 43 2.05 -10.40 -0.69
C THR A 43 1.76 -11.48 -1.71
N ALA A 44 0.71 -11.30 -2.50
CA ALA A 44 0.38 -12.27 -3.53
C ALA A 44 1.49 -12.40 -4.56
N ILE A 45 2.08 -11.29 -4.95
CA ILE A 45 3.18 -11.31 -5.90
C ILE A 45 4.36 -12.04 -5.31
N HIS A 46 4.68 -11.76 -4.06
CA HIS A 46 5.79 -12.42 -3.40
C HIS A 46 5.57 -13.91 -3.26
N LEU A 47 4.35 -14.31 -2.93
CA LEU A 47 4.02 -15.72 -2.83
C LEU A 47 4.24 -16.40 -4.17
N ASP A 48 3.86 -15.72 -5.23
CA ASP A 48 3.99 -16.26 -6.56
C ASP A 48 5.44 -16.48 -6.94
N GLN A 49 6.26 -15.52 -6.59
CA GLN A 49 7.68 -15.59 -6.95
C GLN A 49 8.48 -16.47 -6.05
N LYS A 50 8.02 -16.69 -4.85
CA LYS A 50 8.73 -17.57 -3.95
C LYS A 50 10.14 -17.13 -3.72
N GLN A 51 10.34 -16.22 -2.96
CA GLN A 51 11.67 -15.76 -2.72
C GLN A 51 12.52 -16.68 -1.93
#